data_2f466a8bd970c4e531f21bf2e0ec2288
#
_entry.id   2f466a8bd970c4e531f21bf2e0ec2288
#
_cell.length_a   1.000
_cell.length_b   1.000
_cell.length_c   1.000
_cell.angle_alpha   90.00
_cell.angle_beta   90.00
_cell.angle_gamma   90.00
#
_symmetry.space_group_name_H-M   'P 1'
#
loop_
_entity.id
_entity.type
_entity.pdbx_description
1 polymer ?
#
loop_
_entity_poly.entity_id
_entity_poly.type
_entity_poly.pdbx_seq_one_letter_code
_entity_poly.pdbx_strand_id
1 'polypeptide(L)'
;KNLVDPIKCTFDVQVYGKTIAQVVEAEVLRQLDKSNNNHIGYFHQNIFRHIGNGWVVPKEGYDVENGQRKIFVEMKNKHNTMNSSSSQKTYMRMQHSINKDKDALCLLVEVIATASQNKAWTISLDKIAISDERIRRVSMDKFYEMVTGDKFAFKRLCEVLPLVISDVVSSLKQSEIVQNTVLTELSAIAPDSLLKSIYWLSFQKYQGFDDFHFR
;
A
#
# COMPACT_ATOMS: atom_id res chain seq x y z
N LYS A 1 -15.58 -3.46 1.03
CA LYS A 1 -15.81 -3.62 2.46
C LYS A 1 -14.66 -4.45 3.03
N ASN A 2 -13.98 -3.94 4.03
CA ASN A 2 -12.93 -4.67 4.73
C ASN A 2 -13.60 -5.66 5.69
N LEU A 3 -13.32 -6.94 5.52
CA LEU A 3 -13.79 -7.97 6.45
C LEU A 3 -12.90 -7.98 7.69
N VAL A 4 -13.51 -8.00 8.85
CA VAL A 4 -12.84 -8.25 10.13
C VAL A 4 -12.82 -9.75 10.36
N ASP A 5 -11.67 -10.30 10.75
CA ASP A 5 -11.53 -11.72 11.07
C ASP A 5 -11.96 -11.97 12.54
N PRO A 6 -13.15 -12.59 12.78
CA PRO A 6 -13.65 -12.79 14.12
C PRO A 6 -12.83 -13.83 14.91
N ILE A 7 -12.21 -14.79 14.23
CA ILE A 7 -11.36 -15.81 14.86
C ILE A 7 -10.10 -15.12 15.40
N LYS A 8 -9.49 -14.24 14.60
CA LYS A 8 -8.37 -13.39 15.07
C LYS A 8 -8.77 -12.53 16.27
N CYS A 9 -9.94 -11.90 16.24
CA CYS A 9 -10.42 -11.11 17.38
C CYS A 9 -10.56 -11.96 18.63
N THR A 10 -11.12 -13.17 18.52
CA THR A 10 -11.21 -14.12 19.63
C THR A 10 -9.84 -14.48 20.19
N PHE A 11 -8.87 -14.76 19.30
CA PHE A 11 -7.50 -15.06 19.67
C PHE A 11 -6.86 -13.87 20.42
N ASP A 12 -6.99 -12.66 19.89
CA ASP A 12 -6.39 -11.45 20.50
C ASP A 12 -6.96 -11.17 21.91
N VAL A 13 -8.27 -11.43 22.13
CA VAL A 13 -8.90 -11.33 23.45
C VAL A 13 -8.26 -12.34 24.41
N GLN A 14 -8.19 -13.61 24.00
CA GLN A 14 -7.76 -14.70 24.90
C GLN A 14 -6.25 -14.69 25.16
N VAL A 15 -5.44 -14.46 24.11
CA VAL A 15 -3.98 -14.57 24.21
C VAL A 15 -3.36 -13.31 24.82
N TYR A 16 -3.88 -12.12 24.46
CA TYR A 16 -3.29 -10.86 24.93
C TYR A 16 -4.04 -10.23 26.09
N GLY A 17 -5.09 -10.89 26.63
CA GLY A 17 -5.87 -10.40 27.75
C GLY A 17 -6.56 -9.06 27.51
N LYS A 18 -6.87 -8.72 26.25
CA LYS A 18 -7.53 -7.47 25.85
C LYS A 18 -9.04 -7.60 26.02
N THR A 19 -9.70 -6.47 26.31
CA THR A 19 -11.14 -6.42 26.15
C THR A 19 -11.52 -6.46 24.66
N ILE A 20 -12.71 -6.94 24.34
CA ILE A 20 -13.19 -6.93 22.96
C ILE A 20 -13.26 -5.52 22.37
N ALA A 21 -13.59 -4.50 23.17
CA ALA A 21 -13.58 -3.11 22.75
C ALA A 21 -12.18 -2.66 22.30
N GLN A 22 -11.15 -2.98 23.07
CA GLN A 22 -9.76 -2.68 22.71
C GLN A 22 -9.31 -3.40 21.42
N VAL A 23 -9.76 -4.64 21.22
CA VAL A 23 -9.47 -5.39 19.99
C VAL A 23 -10.16 -4.74 18.79
N VAL A 24 -11.42 -4.33 18.91
CA VAL A 24 -12.16 -3.62 17.87
C VAL A 24 -11.50 -2.28 17.53
N GLU A 25 -11.14 -1.47 18.52
CA GLU A 25 -10.43 -0.21 18.31
C GLU A 25 -9.10 -0.41 17.58
N ALA A 26 -8.31 -1.42 17.99
CA ALA A 26 -7.06 -1.77 17.34
C ALA A 26 -7.28 -2.19 15.87
N GLU A 27 -8.34 -2.94 15.59
CA GLU A 27 -8.69 -3.35 14.23
C GLU A 27 -9.15 -2.15 13.37
N VAL A 28 -9.91 -1.21 13.93
CA VAL A 28 -10.27 0.05 13.27
C VAL A 28 -9.00 0.83 12.88
N LEU A 29 -8.07 1.02 13.83
CA LEU A 29 -6.80 1.69 13.56
C LEU A 29 -6.00 0.97 12.48
N ARG A 30 -5.97 -0.35 12.50
CA ARG A 30 -5.30 -1.17 11.47
C ARG A 30 -5.93 -0.98 10.09
N GLN A 31 -7.26 -0.87 10.01
CA GLN A 31 -7.97 -0.63 8.74
C GLN A 31 -7.70 0.79 8.23
N LEU A 32 -7.69 1.77 9.12
CA LEU A 32 -7.32 3.15 8.78
C LEU A 32 -5.86 3.23 8.28
N ASP A 33 -4.93 2.57 8.98
CA ASP A 33 -3.51 2.51 8.57
C ASP A 33 -3.36 1.89 7.19
N LYS A 34 -4.07 0.78 6.92
CA LYS A 34 -4.08 0.16 5.59
C LYS A 34 -4.60 1.11 4.51
N SER A 35 -5.67 1.85 4.79
CA SER A 35 -6.23 2.84 3.88
C SER A 35 -5.24 3.98 3.63
N ASN A 36 -4.64 4.52 4.71
CA ASN A 36 -3.65 5.58 4.62
C ASN A 36 -2.41 5.16 3.83
N ASN A 37 -1.92 3.94 4.03
CA ASN A 37 -0.80 3.40 3.25
C ASN A 37 -1.12 3.32 1.75
N ASN A 38 -2.37 2.98 1.38
CA ASN A 38 -2.81 3.02 -0.01
C ASN A 38 -2.83 4.46 -0.55
N HIS A 39 -3.37 5.42 0.20
CA HIS A 39 -3.39 6.84 -0.19
C HIS A 39 -1.98 7.41 -0.35
N ILE A 40 -1.05 7.05 0.54
CA ILE A 40 0.37 7.42 0.42
C ILE A 40 0.98 6.82 -0.85
N GLY A 41 0.66 5.56 -1.17
CA GLY A 41 1.07 4.94 -2.43
C GLY A 41 0.58 5.73 -3.65
N TYR A 42 -0.71 6.06 -3.68
CA TYR A 42 -1.30 6.89 -4.75
C TYR A 42 -0.73 8.31 -4.80
N PHE A 43 -0.40 8.92 -3.66
CA PHE A 43 0.26 10.22 -3.63
C PHE A 43 1.60 10.17 -4.38
N HIS A 44 2.44 9.18 -4.07
CA HIS A 44 3.74 9.02 -4.74
C HIS A 44 3.63 8.75 -6.24
N GLN A 45 2.58 8.06 -6.68
CA GLN A 45 2.34 7.85 -8.12
C GLN A 45 1.81 9.14 -8.77
N ASN A 46 0.79 9.75 -8.17
CA ASN A 46 0.08 10.87 -8.76
C ASN A 46 0.92 12.14 -8.91
N ILE A 47 1.90 12.38 -8.05
CA ILE A 47 2.78 13.54 -8.16
C ILE A 47 3.49 13.59 -9.53
N PHE A 48 3.75 12.42 -10.13
CA PHE A 48 4.40 12.34 -11.44
C PHE A 48 3.51 12.82 -12.60
N ARG A 49 2.19 12.94 -12.41
CA ARG A 49 1.30 13.59 -13.39
C ARG A 49 1.57 15.09 -13.54
N HIS A 50 2.18 15.71 -12.54
CA HIS A 50 2.40 17.14 -12.47
C HIS A 50 3.84 17.56 -12.78
N ILE A 51 4.77 16.61 -12.94
CA ILE A 51 6.17 16.89 -13.21
C ILE A 51 6.42 17.28 -14.69
N GLY A 52 5.57 16.80 -15.61
CA GLY A 52 5.74 17.02 -17.06
C GLY A 52 6.81 16.10 -17.68
N ASN A 53 7.47 16.56 -18.74
CA ASN A 53 8.55 15.85 -19.45
C ASN A 53 8.20 14.43 -19.92
N GLY A 54 6.91 14.19 -20.28
CA GLY A 54 6.44 12.91 -20.78
C GLY A 54 6.17 11.84 -19.72
N TRP A 55 6.24 12.19 -18.43
CA TRP A 55 5.84 11.30 -17.36
C TRP A 55 4.32 11.25 -17.21
N VAL A 56 3.78 10.04 -17.12
CA VAL A 56 2.35 9.78 -16.99
C VAL A 56 2.08 8.68 -15.97
N VAL A 57 0.88 8.70 -15.39
CA VAL A 57 0.33 7.63 -14.57
C VAL A 57 -0.74 6.96 -15.39
N PRO A 58 -0.47 5.79 -16.00
CA PRO A 58 -1.43 5.09 -16.85
C PRO A 58 -2.61 4.55 -16.02
N LYS A 59 -3.72 4.25 -16.69
CA LYS A 59 -4.90 3.64 -16.02
C LYS A 59 -4.66 2.19 -15.65
N GLU A 60 -3.85 1.50 -16.41
CA GLU A 60 -3.53 0.08 -16.24
C GLU A 60 -2.05 -0.15 -16.59
N GLY A 61 -1.48 -1.22 -16.05
CA GLY A 61 -0.11 -1.61 -16.33
C GLY A 61 0.87 -1.22 -15.24
N TYR A 62 1.80 -0.34 -15.55
CA TYR A 62 2.78 0.16 -14.59
C TYR A 62 2.24 1.36 -13.80
N ASP A 63 2.83 1.64 -12.64
CA ASP A 63 2.39 2.75 -11.79
C ASP A 63 2.74 4.12 -12.38
N VAL A 64 3.89 4.23 -13.05
CA VAL A 64 4.35 5.44 -13.75
C VAL A 64 5.08 5.03 -15.03
N GLU A 65 4.94 5.81 -16.07
CA GLU A 65 5.60 5.55 -17.36
C GLU A 65 6.14 6.83 -17.99
N ASN A 66 7.18 6.68 -18.80
CA ASN A 66 7.62 7.68 -19.76
C ASN A 66 7.81 7.02 -21.14
N GLY A 67 6.81 7.17 -22.00
CA GLY A 67 6.80 6.51 -23.30
C GLY A 67 7.93 6.98 -24.23
N GLN A 68 8.31 8.27 -24.17
CA GLN A 68 9.40 8.81 -25.01
C GLN A 68 10.76 8.24 -24.62
N ARG A 69 10.99 8.04 -23.30
CA ARG A 69 12.22 7.46 -22.77
C ARG A 69 12.15 5.95 -22.62
N LYS A 70 11.01 5.33 -22.94
CA LYS A 70 10.73 3.89 -22.79
C LYS A 70 10.99 3.38 -21.36
N ILE A 71 10.64 4.18 -20.36
CA ILE A 71 10.83 3.86 -18.94
C ILE A 71 9.50 3.44 -18.33
N PHE A 72 9.49 2.28 -17.68
CA PHE A 72 8.34 1.67 -17.02
C PHE A 72 8.62 1.46 -15.54
N VAL A 73 7.75 1.95 -14.68
CA VAL A 73 8.00 2.02 -13.23
C VAL A 73 6.91 1.31 -12.45
N GLU A 74 7.31 0.37 -11.62
CA GLU A 74 6.50 -0.21 -10.54
C GLU A 74 6.95 0.41 -9.22
N MET A 75 6.02 0.94 -8.42
CA MET A 75 6.33 1.57 -7.13
C MET A 75 5.92 0.69 -5.96
N LYS A 76 6.76 0.66 -4.94
CA LYS A 76 6.45 0.04 -3.65
C LYS A 76 6.76 1.01 -2.53
N ASN A 77 5.85 1.10 -1.56
CA ASN A 77 6.03 2.06 -0.46
C ASN A 77 7.26 1.73 0.40
N LYS A 78 7.52 0.45 0.66
CA LYS A 78 8.65 0.02 1.51
C LYS A 78 9.42 -1.12 0.87
N HIS A 79 10.71 -1.20 1.24
CA HIS A 79 11.55 -2.35 0.93
C HIS A 79 10.93 -3.66 1.47
N ASN A 80 11.09 -4.75 0.73
CA ASN A 80 10.61 -6.10 1.10
C ASN A 80 9.10 -6.23 1.40
N THR A 81 8.26 -5.40 0.78
CA THR A 81 6.79 -5.54 0.86
C THR A 81 6.23 -6.61 -0.07
N MET A 82 7.02 -7.11 -1.00
CA MET A 82 6.65 -8.20 -1.90
C MET A 82 7.17 -9.54 -1.36
N ASN A 83 6.29 -10.53 -1.34
CA ASN A 83 6.71 -11.92 -1.17
C ASN A 83 7.38 -12.45 -2.45
N SER A 84 7.98 -13.64 -2.39
CA SER A 84 8.71 -14.24 -3.52
C SER A 84 7.86 -14.33 -4.79
N SER A 85 6.61 -14.80 -4.68
CA SER A 85 5.68 -14.91 -5.81
C SER A 85 5.38 -13.55 -6.46
N SER A 86 5.09 -12.52 -5.64
CA SER A 86 4.84 -11.16 -6.14
C SER A 86 6.06 -10.56 -6.80
N SER A 87 7.26 -10.78 -6.24
CA SER A 87 8.53 -10.33 -6.81
C SER A 87 8.78 -10.98 -8.18
N GLN A 88 8.62 -12.30 -8.27
CA GLN A 88 8.76 -13.04 -9.52
C GLN A 88 7.77 -12.56 -10.58
N LYS A 89 6.48 -12.42 -10.22
CA LYS A 89 5.44 -11.92 -11.16
C LYS A 89 5.78 -10.52 -11.68
N THR A 90 6.22 -9.62 -10.82
CA THR A 90 6.61 -8.26 -11.21
C THR A 90 7.83 -8.29 -12.12
N TYR A 91 8.86 -9.07 -11.77
CA TYR A 91 10.07 -9.21 -12.58
C TYR A 91 9.75 -9.78 -13.97
N MET A 92 8.94 -10.84 -14.05
CA MET A 92 8.55 -11.46 -15.33
C MET A 92 7.77 -10.50 -16.23
N ARG A 93 6.92 -9.62 -15.66
CA ARG A 93 6.26 -8.55 -16.41
C ARG A 93 7.29 -7.57 -16.98
N MET A 94 8.27 -7.16 -16.18
CA MET A 94 9.35 -6.27 -16.62
C MET A 94 10.22 -6.94 -17.71
N GLN A 95 10.54 -8.23 -17.53
CA GLN A 95 11.25 -9.03 -18.53
C GLN A 95 10.50 -9.07 -19.87
N HIS A 96 9.18 -9.21 -19.83
CA HIS A 96 8.35 -9.15 -21.04
C HIS A 96 8.45 -7.78 -21.72
N SER A 97 8.44 -6.69 -20.96
CA SER A 97 8.55 -5.34 -21.52
C SER A 97 9.90 -5.09 -22.20
N ILE A 98 11.02 -5.49 -21.57
CA ILE A 98 12.36 -5.32 -22.17
C ILE A 98 12.63 -6.29 -23.33
N ASN A 99 11.90 -7.40 -23.40
CA ASN A 99 11.97 -8.31 -24.55
C ASN A 99 11.19 -7.77 -25.77
N LYS A 100 10.11 -7.02 -25.52
CA LYS A 100 9.36 -6.36 -26.60
C LYS A 100 10.11 -5.17 -27.20
N ASP A 101 10.83 -4.44 -26.37
CA ASP A 101 11.59 -3.27 -26.77
C ASP A 101 12.98 -3.31 -26.12
N LYS A 102 14.01 -3.45 -26.95
CA LYS A 102 15.40 -3.55 -26.50
C LYS A 102 15.92 -2.28 -25.80
N ASP A 103 15.27 -1.15 -26.03
CA ASP A 103 15.62 0.14 -25.43
C ASP A 103 14.81 0.40 -24.14
N ALA A 104 13.87 -0.50 -23.78
CA ALA A 104 13.06 -0.36 -22.59
C ALA A 104 13.89 -0.51 -21.32
N LEU A 105 13.57 0.34 -20.33
CA LEU A 105 14.12 0.32 -18.97
C LEU A 105 12.98 0.14 -17.98
N CYS A 106 13.06 -0.87 -17.14
CA CYS A 106 12.07 -1.15 -16.11
C CYS A 106 12.63 -0.90 -14.72
N LEU A 107 11.89 -0.16 -13.89
CA LEU A 107 12.31 0.25 -12.56
C LEU A 107 11.36 -0.27 -11.49
N LEU A 108 11.88 -0.98 -10.51
CA LEU A 108 11.22 -1.19 -9.22
C LEU A 108 11.65 -0.06 -8.30
N VAL A 109 10.78 0.93 -8.10
CA VAL A 109 11.06 2.08 -7.24
C VAL A 109 10.52 1.83 -5.84
N GLU A 110 11.38 1.99 -4.84
CA GLU A 110 11.02 1.88 -3.42
C GLU A 110 11.06 3.26 -2.78
N VAL A 111 9.91 3.70 -2.21
CA VAL A 111 9.83 4.99 -1.50
C VAL A 111 10.74 4.97 -0.28
N ILE A 112 10.63 3.92 0.53
CA ILE A 112 11.50 3.66 1.68
C ILE A 112 12.38 2.47 1.34
N ALA A 113 13.50 2.74 0.69
CA ALA A 113 14.55 1.77 0.40
C ALA A 113 15.51 1.64 1.60
N THR A 114 16.39 0.65 1.55
CA THR A 114 17.44 0.46 2.58
C THR A 114 18.55 1.50 2.52
N ALA A 115 18.77 2.08 1.34
CA ALA A 115 19.75 3.15 1.06
C ALA A 115 19.44 3.78 -0.30
N SER A 116 20.07 4.92 -0.60
CA SER A 116 20.10 5.47 -1.96
C SER A 116 20.75 4.47 -2.91
N GLN A 117 20.02 4.03 -3.91
CA GLN A 117 20.48 2.99 -4.85
C GLN A 117 19.84 3.12 -6.23
N ASN A 118 20.58 2.68 -7.23
CA ASN A 118 20.11 2.40 -8.60
C ASN A 118 20.98 1.27 -9.16
N LYS A 119 20.51 0.03 -8.98
CA LYS A 119 21.27 -1.17 -9.33
C LYS A 119 20.39 -2.20 -10.03
N ALA A 120 20.99 -3.14 -10.77
CA ALA A 120 20.26 -4.26 -11.34
C ALA A 120 19.46 -4.98 -10.22
N TRP A 121 18.20 -5.30 -10.52
CA TRP A 121 17.36 -6.04 -9.60
C TRP A 121 17.54 -7.53 -9.84
N THR A 122 18.06 -8.23 -8.84
CA THR A 122 18.22 -9.69 -8.88
C THR A 122 17.08 -10.34 -8.11
N ILE A 123 16.44 -11.34 -8.72
CA ILE A 123 15.47 -12.23 -8.08
C ILE A 123 16.00 -13.67 -8.07
N SER A 124 15.39 -14.53 -7.25
CA SER A 124 15.57 -15.98 -7.32
C SER A 124 14.34 -16.61 -7.96
N LEU A 125 14.55 -17.37 -9.04
CA LEU A 125 13.56 -18.23 -9.67
C LEU A 125 14.08 -19.64 -9.63
N ASP A 126 13.37 -20.56 -8.97
CA ASP A 126 13.78 -21.96 -8.81
C ASP A 126 15.22 -22.13 -8.30
N LYS A 127 15.61 -21.30 -7.32
CA LYS A 127 16.96 -21.20 -6.74
C LYS A 127 18.06 -20.68 -7.69
N ILE A 128 17.69 -20.24 -8.90
CA ILE A 128 18.61 -19.62 -9.84
C ILE A 128 18.47 -18.09 -9.71
N ALA A 129 19.58 -17.39 -9.57
CA ALA A 129 19.62 -15.94 -9.55
C ALA A 129 19.48 -15.41 -10.99
N ILE A 130 18.48 -14.52 -11.20
CA ILE A 130 18.22 -13.89 -12.50
C ILE A 130 18.33 -12.39 -12.31
N SER A 131 19.04 -11.71 -13.22
CA SER A 131 19.13 -10.26 -13.28
C SER A 131 19.30 -9.80 -14.72
N ASP A 132 18.87 -8.55 -15.01
CA ASP A 132 19.11 -7.84 -16.26
C ASP A 132 19.41 -6.37 -15.91
N GLU A 133 20.41 -5.76 -16.54
CA GLU A 133 20.79 -4.37 -16.29
C GLU A 133 19.70 -3.36 -16.65
N ARG A 134 18.72 -3.74 -17.43
CA ARG A 134 17.54 -2.94 -17.79
C ARG A 134 16.37 -3.12 -16.86
N ILE A 135 16.48 -4.01 -15.86
CA ILE A 135 15.50 -4.19 -14.78
C ILE A 135 16.17 -3.79 -13.47
N ARG A 136 15.85 -2.62 -12.98
CA ARG A 136 16.61 -2.01 -11.88
C ARG A 136 15.78 -1.81 -10.63
N ARG A 137 16.43 -1.92 -9.48
CA ARG A 137 15.88 -1.55 -8.18
C ARG A 137 16.43 -0.18 -7.81
N VAL A 138 15.52 0.78 -7.61
CA VAL A 138 15.85 2.21 -7.48
C VAL A 138 15.19 2.77 -6.23
N SER A 139 15.93 3.54 -5.44
CA SER A 139 15.37 4.31 -4.33
C SER A 139 14.64 5.57 -4.84
N MET A 140 13.67 6.05 -4.09
CA MET A 140 12.85 7.19 -4.50
C MET A 140 13.67 8.46 -4.77
N ASP A 141 14.69 8.74 -3.98
CA ASP A 141 15.60 9.88 -4.20
C ASP A 141 16.31 9.79 -5.56
N LYS A 142 16.79 8.60 -5.93
CA LYS A 142 17.42 8.36 -7.23
C LYS A 142 16.42 8.40 -8.39
N PHE A 143 15.19 8.04 -8.14
CA PHE A 143 14.14 8.19 -9.13
C PHE A 143 13.78 9.66 -9.34
N TYR A 144 13.63 10.47 -8.27
CA TYR A 144 13.43 11.91 -8.40
C TYR A 144 14.59 12.60 -9.11
N GLU A 145 15.84 12.24 -8.81
CA GLU A 145 17.02 12.72 -9.51
C GLU A 145 16.94 12.44 -11.04
N MET A 146 16.55 11.20 -11.40
CA MET A 146 16.37 10.78 -12.81
C MET A 146 15.29 11.60 -13.54
N VAL A 147 14.20 11.92 -12.83
CA VAL A 147 13.02 12.60 -13.39
C VAL A 147 13.26 14.11 -13.50
N THR A 148 13.84 14.73 -12.49
CA THR A 148 13.96 16.18 -12.35
C THR A 148 15.35 16.73 -12.71
N GLY A 149 16.38 15.89 -12.72
CA GLY A 149 17.76 16.30 -12.83
C GLY A 149 18.37 16.83 -11.53
N ASP A 150 17.62 16.81 -10.42
CA ASP A 150 18.00 17.36 -9.14
C ASP A 150 18.09 16.28 -8.07
N LYS A 151 19.30 16.01 -7.60
CA LYS A 151 19.61 14.98 -6.59
C LYS A 151 18.93 15.20 -5.23
N PHE A 152 18.46 16.41 -4.96
CA PHE A 152 17.82 16.77 -3.70
C PHE A 152 16.31 16.99 -3.82
N ALA A 153 15.70 16.74 -4.98
CA ALA A 153 14.29 16.97 -5.21
C ALA A 153 13.41 16.22 -4.20
N PHE A 154 13.70 14.94 -3.94
CA PHE A 154 12.93 14.15 -2.96
C PHE A 154 13.11 14.69 -1.52
N LYS A 155 14.31 15.07 -1.13
CA LYS A 155 14.56 15.71 0.18
C LYS A 155 13.71 16.97 0.34
N ARG A 156 13.72 17.87 -0.66
CA ARG A 156 12.90 19.09 -0.61
C ARG A 156 11.41 18.82 -0.56
N LEU A 157 10.94 17.81 -1.29
CA LEU A 157 9.54 17.37 -1.16
C LEU A 157 9.21 16.97 0.29
N CYS A 158 10.05 16.15 0.93
CA CYS A 158 9.85 15.75 2.31
C CYS A 158 9.88 16.92 3.29
N GLU A 159 10.72 17.93 3.04
CA GLU A 159 10.83 19.12 3.89
C GLU A 159 9.58 20.01 3.84
N VAL A 160 8.92 20.11 2.68
CA VAL A 160 7.71 20.95 2.54
C VAL A 160 6.41 20.18 2.83
N LEU A 161 6.42 18.86 2.79
CA LEU A 161 5.23 18.04 2.93
C LEU A 161 4.43 18.29 4.21
N PRO A 162 5.04 18.46 5.41
CA PRO A 162 4.28 18.77 6.62
C PRO A 162 3.50 20.08 6.53
N LEU A 163 4.07 21.11 5.90
CA LEU A 163 3.40 22.39 5.70
C LEU A 163 2.22 22.25 4.74
N VAL A 164 2.42 21.57 3.62
CA VAL A 164 1.34 21.33 2.64
C VAL A 164 0.19 20.53 3.27
N ILE A 165 0.49 19.48 4.05
CA ILE A 165 -0.54 18.70 4.74
C ILE A 165 -1.27 19.59 5.76
N SER A 166 -0.56 20.40 6.53
CA SER A 166 -1.16 21.32 7.50
C SER A 166 -2.12 22.30 6.82
N ASP A 167 -1.73 22.88 5.70
CA ASP A 167 -2.57 23.80 4.94
C ASP A 167 -3.85 23.13 4.42
N VAL A 168 -3.72 21.92 3.86
CA VAL A 168 -4.86 21.13 3.39
C VAL A 168 -5.81 20.80 4.55
N VAL A 169 -5.28 20.28 5.67
CA VAL A 169 -6.10 19.92 6.84
C VAL A 169 -6.81 21.15 7.41
N SER A 170 -6.13 22.30 7.49
CA SER A 170 -6.71 23.55 7.98
C SER A 170 -7.83 24.09 7.09
N SER A 171 -7.84 23.71 5.81
CA SER A 171 -8.89 24.08 4.85
C SER A 171 -10.13 23.18 4.92
N LEU A 172 -10.02 22.01 5.56
CA LEU A 172 -11.14 21.07 5.70
C LEU A 172 -12.14 21.58 6.75
N LYS A 173 -13.44 21.45 6.45
CA LYS A 173 -14.49 21.74 7.42
C LYS A 173 -14.54 20.64 8.48
N GLN A 174 -14.85 21.00 9.73
CA GLN A 174 -14.98 20.05 10.83
C GLN A 174 -16.01 18.93 10.57
N SER A 175 -17.03 19.23 9.75
CA SER A 175 -18.04 18.26 9.32
C SER A 175 -17.52 17.19 8.35
N GLU A 176 -16.32 17.35 7.80
CA GLU A 176 -15.69 16.40 6.88
C GLU A 176 -14.80 15.39 7.64
N ILE A 177 -14.62 15.61 8.95
CA ILE A 177 -13.87 14.66 9.81
C ILE A 177 -14.81 13.51 10.17
N VAL A 178 -14.49 12.33 9.61
CA VAL A 178 -15.24 11.10 9.87
C VAL A 178 -15.10 10.68 11.33
N GLN A 179 -16.22 10.60 12.06
CA GLN A 179 -16.23 10.04 13.41
C GLN A 179 -16.22 8.51 13.39
N ASN A 180 -15.52 7.90 14.35
CA ASN A 180 -15.52 6.46 14.49
C ASN A 180 -16.78 5.99 15.22
N THR A 181 -17.73 5.39 14.49
CA THR A 181 -19.01 4.89 15.00
C THR A 181 -19.03 3.36 15.17
N VAL A 182 -17.92 2.67 14.91
CA VAL A 182 -17.86 1.20 14.78
C VAL A 182 -18.36 0.50 16.04
N LEU A 183 -17.96 0.92 17.23
CA LEU A 183 -18.41 0.30 18.49
C LEU A 183 -19.91 0.45 18.69
N THR A 184 -20.45 1.63 18.39
CA THR A 184 -21.89 1.91 18.46
C THR A 184 -22.68 1.05 17.48
N GLU A 185 -22.21 0.93 16.24
CA GLU A 185 -22.85 0.11 15.23
C GLU A 185 -22.82 -1.39 15.59
N LEU A 186 -21.71 -1.89 16.11
CA LEU A 186 -21.61 -3.28 16.58
C LEU A 186 -22.53 -3.55 17.78
N SER A 187 -22.61 -2.61 18.73
CA SER A 187 -23.52 -2.73 19.88
C SER A 187 -24.98 -2.71 19.47
N ALA A 188 -25.35 -2.06 18.38
CA ALA A 188 -26.70 -2.07 17.86
C ALA A 188 -27.12 -3.46 17.28
N ILE A 189 -26.15 -4.27 16.84
CA ILE A 189 -26.40 -5.62 16.32
C ILE A 189 -26.59 -6.64 17.45
N ALA A 190 -25.67 -6.68 18.42
CA ALA A 190 -25.77 -7.52 19.59
C ALA A 190 -25.29 -6.73 20.83
N PRO A 191 -26.21 -6.11 21.58
CA PRO A 191 -25.86 -5.25 22.71
C PRO A 191 -25.04 -5.96 23.79
N ASP A 192 -25.25 -7.25 23.97
CA ASP A 192 -24.62 -8.05 25.02
C ASP A 192 -23.21 -8.53 24.64
N SER A 193 -22.84 -8.49 23.36
CA SER A 193 -21.56 -9.04 22.89
C SER A 193 -21.11 -8.47 21.56
N LEU A 194 -20.14 -7.56 21.59
CA LEU A 194 -19.48 -7.03 20.39
C LEU A 194 -18.85 -8.16 19.55
N LEU A 195 -18.29 -9.18 20.21
CA LEU A 195 -17.70 -10.32 19.50
C LEU A 195 -18.76 -11.10 18.71
N LYS A 196 -19.96 -11.30 19.29
CA LYS A 196 -21.10 -11.93 18.58
C LYS A 196 -21.48 -11.12 17.34
N SER A 197 -21.51 -9.80 17.43
CA SER A 197 -21.78 -8.92 16.27
C SER A 197 -20.80 -9.14 15.14
N ILE A 198 -19.51 -9.28 15.46
CA ILE A 198 -18.45 -9.49 14.47
C ILE A 198 -18.61 -10.88 13.80
N TYR A 199 -18.86 -11.94 14.57
CA TYR A 199 -19.14 -13.28 14.05
C TYR A 199 -20.37 -13.29 13.16
N TRP A 200 -21.45 -12.69 13.62
CA TRP A 200 -22.69 -12.62 12.82
C TRP A 200 -22.48 -11.88 11.51
N LEU A 201 -21.83 -10.70 11.51
CA LEU A 201 -21.54 -9.96 10.28
C LEU A 201 -20.68 -10.74 9.29
N SER A 202 -19.76 -11.57 9.80
CA SER A 202 -18.86 -12.36 8.97
C SER A 202 -19.50 -13.61 8.39
N PHE A 203 -20.35 -14.28 9.16
CA PHE A 203 -20.85 -15.63 8.86
C PHE A 203 -22.36 -15.74 8.77
N GLN A 204 -23.13 -14.64 8.80
CA GLN A 204 -24.61 -14.64 8.77
C GLN A 204 -25.23 -15.46 7.62
N LYS A 205 -24.48 -15.73 6.56
CA LYS A 205 -24.94 -16.53 5.40
C LYS A 205 -24.50 -17.99 5.47
N TYR A 206 -23.80 -18.39 6.52
CA TYR A 206 -23.36 -19.77 6.68
C TYR A 206 -24.42 -20.59 7.38
N GLN A 207 -24.55 -21.85 6.98
CA GLN A 207 -25.51 -22.76 7.57
C GLN A 207 -25.28 -22.92 9.07
N GLY A 208 -26.34 -22.78 9.89
CA GLY A 208 -26.30 -22.93 11.33
C GLY A 208 -25.81 -21.71 12.11
N PHE A 209 -25.54 -20.57 11.44
CA PHE A 209 -25.16 -19.31 12.13
C PHE A 209 -26.37 -18.46 12.51
N ASP A 210 -27.58 -18.83 12.12
CA ASP A 210 -28.81 -18.16 12.55
C ASP A 210 -29.00 -18.23 14.07
N ASP A 211 -28.60 -19.36 14.69
CA ASP A 211 -28.69 -19.64 16.12
C ASP A 211 -27.32 -19.57 16.83
N PHE A 212 -26.36 -18.84 16.27
CA PHE A 212 -25.02 -18.79 16.83
C PHE A 212 -24.98 -18.15 18.22
N HIS A 213 -24.47 -18.91 19.20
CA HIS A 213 -24.19 -18.45 20.57
C HIS A 213 -22.83 -18.97 21.03
N PHE A 214 -22.10 -18.12 21.77
CA PHE A 214 -20.92 -18.60 22.49
C PHE A 214 -21.34 -19.49 23.66
N ARG A 215 -20.61 -20.56 23.88
CA ARG A 215 -20.77 -21.47 25.03
C ARG A 215 -19.88 -21.06 26.19
#